data_4b69ab18ff38c0a60aa4aeee4795b401
#
_entry.id   4b69ab18ff38c0a60aa4aeee4795b401
#
_cell.length_a   1.000
_cell.length_b   1.000
_cell.length_c   1.000
_cell.angle_alpha   90.00
_cell.angle_beta   90.00
_cell.angle_gamma   90.00
#
_symmetry.space_group_name_H-M   'P 1'
#
loop_
_entity.id
_entity.type
_entity.pdbx_description
1 polymer ?
#
loop_
_entity_poly.entity_id
_entity_poly.type
_entity_poly.pdbx_seq_one_letter_code
_entity_poly.pdbx_strand_id
1 'polypeptide(L)'
;DVRLEVNGIPVGLLWTDKALPGVPAKSYYTVQTYEEGDRIRLTASAEGLETVSSVTTIPAPFPLNSVHMERKPSDPGTLQFQINFTDEASTVNYYAVTVKERAKYWKDGDSRVYYDKEYTAYMDWDDEPLLKVSAGLDEILIGDYTYYEQLYIWSDEKIQGKNYTLRLNKTYISDYETSIQDEVYINRKQYKVCLYSLSEEFYHYLKSMNEQVNNKLGESELAPVRPTYTNVANGLGLVGGCRMIQTEWMDSVEE
;
A
#
# COMPACT_ATOMS: atom_id res chain seq x y z
N ASP A 1 28.10 4.13 12.67
CA ASP A 1 27.20 4.57 13.74
C ASP A 1 25.83 4.90 13.12
N VAL A 2 24.74 4.41 13.72
CA VAL A 2 23.36 4.73 13.31
C VAL A 2 22.63 5.28 14.53
N ARG A 3 21.94 6.40 14.37
CA ARG A 3 21.21 7.09 15.45
C ARG A 3 19.81 7.43 14.99
N LEU A 4 18.86 7.17 15.88
CA LEU A 4 17.46 7.53 15.73
C LEU A 4 17.09 8.55 16.81
N GLU A 5 16.40 9.59 16.42
CA GLU A 5 15.83 10.59 17.32
C GLU A 5 14.33 10.74 17.04
N VAL A 6 13.55 10.86 18.11
CA VAL A 6 12.12 11.19 18.05
C VAL A 6 11.95 12.53 18.77
N ASN A 7 11.49 13.55 18.06
CA ASN A 7 11.32 14.91 18.58
C ASN A 7 12.62 15.48 19.20
N GLY A 8 13.78 15.08 18.64
CA GLY A 8 15.10 15.47 19.15
C GLY A 8 15.61 14.64 20.33
N ILE A 9 14.85 13.63 20.78
CA ILE A 9 15.25 12.74 21.87
C ILE A 9 15.83 11.45 21.27
N PRO A 10 17.07 11.06 21.61
CA PRO A 10 17.67 9.82 21.12
C PRO A 10 16.87 8.58 21.56
N VAL A 11 16.69 7.65 20.63
CA VAL A 11 16.01 6.36 20.85
C VAL A 11 17.00 5.22 20.64
N GLY A 12 16.94 4.22 21.51
CA GLY A 12 17.76 3.03 21.41
C GLY A 12 17.39 2.19 20.20
N LEU A 13 18.39 1.82 19.40
CA LEU A 13 18.25 0.90 18.28
C LEU A 13 18.80 -0.48 18.68
N LEU A 14 18.10 -1.50 18.25
CA LEU A 14 18.51 -2.90 18.32
C LEU A 14 18.97 -3.36 16.93
N TRP A 15 19.92 -4.27 16.88
CA TRP A 15 20.38 -4.90 15.64
C TRP A 15 19.94 -6.37 15.59
N THR A 16 19.56 -6.84 14.41
CA THR A 16 19.30 -8.26 14.17
C THR A 16 20.01 -8.77 12.92
N ASP A 17 20.70 -9.91 13.06
CA ASP A 17 21.28 -10.64 11.93
C ASP A 17 20.27 -11.56 11.24
N LYS A 18 19.15 -11.87 11.92
CA LYS A 18 18.11 -12.78 11.45
C LYS A 18 16.81 -12.04 11.20
N ALA A 19 16.02 -12.51 10.26
CA ALA A 19 14.67 -12.01 10.07
C ALA A 19 13.79 -12.29 11.31
N LEU A 20 13.06 -11.29 11.79
CA LEU A 20 12.05 -11.36 12.83
C LEU A 20 10.68 -11.03 12.21
N PRO A 21 9.56 -11.34 12.87
CA PRO A 21 8.25 -10.92 12.38
C PRO A 21 8.22 -9.39 12.13
N GLY A 22 8.01 -8.99 10.87
CA GLY A 22 8.00 -7.59 10.46
C GLY A 22 9.37 -6.87 10.39
N VAL A 23 10.48 -7.56 10.68
CA VAL A 23 11.83 -6.95 10.63
C VAL A 23 12.74 -7.81 9.75
N PRO A 24 13.27 -7.28 8.64
CA PRO A 24 14.23 -7.99 7.80
C PRO A 24 15.51 -8.36 8.54
N ALA A 25 16.20 -9.41 8.07
CA ALA A 25 17.54 -9.73 8.55
C ALA A 25 18.53 -8.58 8.26
N LYS A 26 19.55 -8.43 9.10
CA LYS A 26 20.60 -7.40 8.99
C LYS A 26 20.04 -5.98 9.03
N SER A 27 19.12 -5.76 9.96
CA SER A 27 18.44 -4.47 10.13
C SER A 27 18.57 -3.93 11.55
N TYR A 28 18.59 -2.60 11.65
CA TYR A 28 18.31 -1.90 12.89
C TYR A 28 16.79 -1.76 13.07
N TYR A 29 16.33 -1.90 14.28
CA TYR A 29 14.91 -1.74 14.62
C TYR A 29 14.74 -1.18 16.03
N THR A 30 13.53 -0.71 16.30
CA THR A 30 13.09 -0.31 17.64
C THR A 30 11.69 -0.87 17.90
N VAL A 31 11.35 -1.06 19.16
CA VAL A 31 10.01 -1.53 19.59
C VAL A 31 9.16 -0.40 20.16
N GLN A 32 9.63 0.84 20.01
CA GLN A 32 8.89 2.01 20.48
C GLN A 32 7.66 2.25 19.60
N THR A 33 6.57 2.70 20.24
CA THR A 33 5.39 3.25 19.54
C THR A 33 5.61 4.72 19.24
N TYR A 34 5.06 5.17 18.14
CA TYR A 34 5.12 6.57 17.69
C TYR A 34 3.72 7.16 17.64
N GLU A 35 3.61 8.44 17.98
CA GLU A 35 2.37 9.20 17.91
C GLU A 35 2.29 10.01 16.61
N GLU A 36 1.08 10.47 16.29
CA GLU A 36 0.87 11.42 15.21
C GLU A 36 1.68 12.70 15.45
N GLY A 37 2.32 13.20 14.40
CA GLY A 37 3.15 14.40 14.47
C GLY A 37 4.57 14.16 15.02
N ASP A 38 4.89 12.95 15.49
CA ASP A 38 6.27 12.64 15.90
C ASP A 38 7.24 12.84 14.74
N ARG A 39 8.25 13.66 14.97
CA ARG A 39 9.30 13.92 14.01
C ARG A 39 10.46 12.96 14.21
N ILE A 40 10.64 12.09 13.25
CA ILE A 40 11.68 11.05 13.25
C ILE A 40 12.89 11.56 12.47
N ARG A 41 14.07 11.55 13.11
CA ARG A 41 15.35 11.81 12.45
C ARG A 41 16.21 10.57 12.51
N LEU A 42 16.71 10.15 11.34
CA LEU A 42 17.73 9.10 11.22
C LEU A 42 19.03 9.72 10.74
N THR A 43 20.12 9.34 11.39
CA THR A 43 21.48 9.74 11.00
C THR A 43 22.37 8.50 10.95
N ALA A 44 23.18 8.39 9.90
CA ALA A 44 24.16 7.32 9.79
C ALA A 44 25.52 7.86 9.36
N SER A 45 26.58 7.32 9.94
CA SER A 45 27.97 7.70 9.63
C SER A 45 28.86 6.46 9.58
N ALA A 46 29.83 6.48 8.69
CA ALA A 46 30.88 5.48 8.58
C ALA A 46 32.22 6.16 8.32
N GLU A 47 33.33 5.51 8.69
CA GLU A 47 34.68 6.03 8.48
C GLU A 47 34.95 6.27 6.98
N GLY A 48 35.43 7.44 6.65
CA GLY A 48 35.75 7.83 5.27
C GLY A 48 34.55 8.22 4.40
N LEU A 49 33.32 8.24 4.96
CA LEU A 49 32.12 8.67 4.26
C LEU A 49 31.49 9.90 4.93
N GLU A 50 30.81 10.71 4.13
CA GLU A 50 30.00 11.80 4.66
C GLU A 50 28.84 11.25 5.49
N THR A 51 28.50 11.96 6.57
CA THR A 51 27.33 11.62 7.38
C THR A 51 26.05 11.88 6.60
N VAL A 52 25.20 10.88 6.53
CA VAL A 52 23.87 10.98 5.92
C VAL A 52 22.82 11.22 6.98
N SER A 53 21.78 11.96 6.63
CA SER A 53 20.65 12.18 7.53
C SER A 53 19.35 12.34 6.77
N SER A 54 18.25 11.95 7.42
CA SER A 54 16.92 12.14 6.90
C SER A 54 15.91 12.42 8.02
N VAL A 55 14.80 13.04 7.65
CA VAL A 55 13.71 13.36 8.58
C VAL A 55 12.38 12.99 7.92
N THR A 56 11.46 12.49 8.72
CA THR A 56 10.06 12.30 8.36
C THR A 56 9.15 12.60 9.54
N THR A 57 7.85 12.72 9.30
CA THR A 57 6.84 12.90 10.34
C THR A 57 5.84 11.74 10.29
N ILE A 58 5.43 11.25 11.45
CA ILE A 58 4.40 10.21 11.53
C ILE A 58 3.04 10.82 11.18
N PRO A 59 2.33 10.33 10.16
CA PRO A 59 1.05 10.90 9.74
C PRO A 59 -0.08 10.57 10.73
N ALA A 60 -1.19 11.32 10.62
CA ALA A 60 -2.43 11.00 11.30
C ALA A 60 -2.96 9.61 10.89
N PRO A 61 -3.79 8.96 11.70
CA PRO A 61 -4.49 7.73 11.30
C PRO A 61 -5.35 7.97 10.05
N PHE A 62 -5.54 6.93 9.23
CA PHE A 62 -6.44 7.01 8.08
C PHE A 62 -7.87 7.31 8.55
N PRO A 63 -8.55 8.33 8.00
CA PRO A 63 -9.85 8.81 8.49
C PRO A 63 -11.04 7.97 7.96
N LEU A 64 -10.99 6.65 8.16
CA LEU A 64 -11.96 5.68 7.66
C LEU A 64 -13.32 5.83 8.35
N ASN A 65 -14.39 5.89 7.56
CA ASN A 65 -15.77 5.78 8.03
C ASN A 65 -16.30 4.35 7.86
N SER A 66 -16.19 3.79 6.64
CA SER A 66 -16.66 2.43 6.35
C SER A 66 -15.98 1.82 5.14
N VAL A 67 -15.95 0.49 5.09
CA VAL A 67 -15.63 -0.29 3.88
C VAL A 67 -16.82 -1.18 3.59
N HIS A 68 -17.30 -1.14 2.34
CA HIS A 68 -18.35 -2.00 1.84
C HIS A 68 -17.87 -2.71 0.57
N MET A 69 -18.26 -3.96 0.40
CA MET A 69 -17.97 -4.77 -0.79
C MET A 69 -19.27 -5.35 -1.30
N GLU A 70 -19.59 -5.10 -2.56
CA GLU A 70 -20.79 -5.58 -3.20
C GLU A 70 -20.55 -5.94 -4.67
N ARG A 71 -21.48 -6.62 -5.30
CA ARG A 71 -21.47 -6.78 -6.76
C ARG A 71 -21.78 -5.43 -7.40
N LYS A 72 -20.98 -5.05 -8.40
CA LYS A 72 -21.19 -3.79 -9.12
C LYS A 72 -22.56 -3.85 -9.84
N PRO A 73 -23.48 -2.91 -9.57
CA PRO A 73 -24.83 -2.99 -10.13
C PRO A 73 -24.89 -3.00 -11.66
N SER A 74 -23.94 -2.33 -12.32
CA SER A 74 -23.83 -2.27 -13.78
C SER A 74 -23.12 -3.49 -14.40
N ASP A 75 -22.41 -4.28 -13.60
CA ASP A 75 -21.67 -5.46 -14.02
C ASP A 75 -21.58 -6.48 -12.88
N PRO A 76 -22.55 -7.40 -12.75
CA PRO A 76 -22.56 -8.40 -11.68
C PRO A 76 -21.35 -9.35 -11.65
N GLY A 77 -20.58 -9.43 -12.73
CA GLY A 77 -19.31 -10.17 -12.81
C GLY A 77 -18.15 -9.46 -12.10
N THR A 78 -18.40 -8.29 -11.51
CA THR A 78 -17.39 -7.46 -10.84
C THR A 78 -17.78 -7.19 -9.40
N LEU A 79 -16.85 -7.40 -8.45
CA LEU A 79 -16.95 -6.89 -7.09
C LEU A 79 -16.47 -5.44 -7.06
N GLN A 80 -17.21 -4.57 -6.41
CA GLN A 80 -16.82 -3.20 -6.12
C GLN A 80 -16.57 -3.01 -4.63
N PHE A 81 -15.41 -2.51 -4.30
CA PHE A 81 -15.02 -2.08 -2.96
C PHE A 81 -15.26 -0.59 -2.84
N GLN A 82 -16.11 -0.19 -1.91
CA GLN A 82 -16.46 1.19 -1.60
C GLN A 82 -15.84 1.57 -0.26
N ILE A 83 -14.84 2.43 -0.29
CA ILE A 83 -14.08 2.86 0.88
C ILE A 83 -14.47 4.31 1.17
N ASN A 84 -15.33 4.51 2.17
CA ASN A 84 -15.78 5.83 2.58
C ASN A 84 -14.89 6.39 3.68
N PHE A 85 -14.42 7.62 3.52
CA PHE A 85 -13.60 8.35 4.47
C PHE A 85 -13.87 9.84 4.43
N THR A 86 -13.49 10.57 5.49
CA THR A 86 -13.65 12.02 5.56
C THR A 86 -12.28 12.63 5.77
N ASP A 87 -11.80 13.34 4.75
CA ASP A 87 -10.50 13.99 4.79
C ASP A 87 -10.51 15.25 5.68
N GLU A 88 -9.35 15.58 6.27
CA GLU A 88 -9.19 16.75 7.12
C GLU A 88 -8.78 17.98 6.30
N ALA A 89 -9.54 19.08 6.47
CA ALA A 89 -9.37 20.30 5.67
C ALA A 89 -8.11 21.13 5.99
N SER A 90 -7.45 20.87 7.13
CA SER A 90 -6.40 21.77 7.65
C SER A 90 -4.99 21.42 7.18
N THR A 91 -4.80 20.22 6.65
CA THR A 91 -3.48 19.66 6.28
C THR A 91 -3.53 19.03 4.90
N VAL A 92 -2.39 18.96 4.23
CA VAL A 92 -2.23 18.14 3.03
C VAL A 92 -1.96 16.70 3.46
N ASN A 93 -2.78 15.78 2.98
CA ASN A 93 -2.73 14.38 3.36
C ASN A 93 -2.44 13.47 2.17
N TYR A 94 -1.72 12.41 2.44
CA TYR A 94 -1.33 11.42 1.45
C TYR A 94 -1.79 10.04 1.91
N TYR A 95 -2.38 9.30 1.01
CA TYR A 95 -3.04 8.05 1.31
C TYR A 95 -2.63 6.95 0.35
N ALA A 96 -2.80 5.71 0.78
CA ALA A 96 -2.68 4.55 -0.08
C ALA A 96 -3.68 3.47 0.31
N VAL A 97 -3.98 2.59 -0.64
CA VAL A 97 -4.77 1.40 -0.42
C VAL A 97 -4.18 0.21 -1.17
N THR A 98 -4.26 -0.95 -0.54
CA THR A 98 -4.08 -2.24 -1.22
C THR A 98 -5.15 -3.21 -0.74
N VAL A 99 -5.51 -4.16 -1.58
CA VAL A 99 -6.46 -5.22 -1.23
C VAL A 99 -5.69 -6.54 -1.20
N LYS A 100 -5.82 -7.28 -0.10
CA LYS A 100 -5.31 -8.64 0.02
C LYS A 100 -6.41 -9.62 -0.30
N GLU A 101 -6.03 -10.71 -0.93
CA GLU A 101 -6.91 -11.80 -1.33
C GLU A 101 -6.35 -13.12 -0.82
N ARG A 102 -7.21 -14.02 -0.38
CA ARG A 102 -6.88 -15.42 -0.12
C ARG A 102 -8.07 -16.33 -0.46
N ALA A 103 -7.81 -17.61 -0.69
CA ALA A 103 -8.86 -18.61 -0.73
C ALA A 103 -9.12 -19.16 0.69
N LYS A 104 -10.39 -19.31 1.02
CA LYS A 104 -10.92 -20.08 2.14
C LYS A 104 -11.56 -21.32 1.58
N TYR A 105 -11.21 -22.48 2.06
CA TYR A 105 -11.77 -23.72 1.53
C TYR A 105 -12.05 -24.72 2.65
N TRP A 106 -13.03 -25.57 2.45
CA TRP A 106 -13.44 -26.63 3.35
C TRP A 106 -13.95 -27.82 2.55
N LYS A 107 -13.82 -29.01 3.12
CA LYS A 107 -14.41 -30.20 2.55
C LYS A 107 -15.91 -30.18 2.81
N ASP A 108 -16.72 -30.56 1.81
CA ASP A 108 -18.16 -30.67 1.98
C ASP A 108 -18.52 -31.67 3.12
N GLY A 109 -19.38 -31.23 4.04
CA GLY A 109 -19.74 -32.01 5.24
C GLY A 109 -18.70 -32.01 6.39
N ASP A 110 -17.56 -31.27 6.27
CA ASP A 110 -16.56 -31.10 7.33
C ASP A 110 -16.62 -29.67 7.91
N SER A 111 -16.40 -29.54 9.21
CA SER A 111 -16.34 -28.24 9.89
C SER A 111 -14.95 -27.58 9.84
N ARG A 112 -13.92 -28.28 9.37
CA ARG A 112 -12.56 -27.75 9.28
C ARG A 112 -12.43 -26.80 8.10
N VAL A 113 -11.88 -25.61 8.37
CA VAL A 113 -11.63 -24.58 7.37
C VAL A 113 -10.14 -24.41 7.18
N TYR A 114 -9.72 -24.30 5.93
CA TYR A 114 -8.34 -24.07 5.52
C TYR A 114 -8.24 -22.75 4.78
N TYR A 115 -7.04 -22.17 4.77
CA TYR A 115 -6.75 -20.93 4.07
C TYR A 115 -5.52 -21.09 3.21
N ASP A 116 -5.55 -20.52 2.03
CA ASP A 116 -4.39 -20.40 1.16
C ASP A 116 -3.51 -19.21 1.57
N LYS A 117 -2.36 -19.07 0.93
CA LYS A 117 -1.47 -17.93 1.12
C LYS A 117 -2.14 -16.63 0.69
N GLU A 118 -1.86 -15.56 1.44
CA GLU A 118 -2.31 -14.21 1.10
C GLU A 118 -1.55 -13.66 -0.10
N TYR A 119 -2.27 -13.02 -1.02
CA TYR A 119 -1.73 -12.34 -2.19
C TYR A 119 -2.22 -10.89 -2.22
N THR A 120 -1.47 -9.99 -2.86
CA THR A 120 -1.99 -8.67 -3.19
C THR A 120 -2.87 -8.79 -4.44
N ALA A 121 -4.13 -8.39 -4.33
CA ALA A 121 -5.07 -8.44 -5.43
C ALA A 121 -4.79 -7.29 -6.41
N TYR A 122 -4.77 -7.59 -7.70
CA TYR A 122 -4.85 -6.55 -8.73
C TYR A 122 -6.28 -5.98 -8.76
N MET A 123 -6.40 -4.66 -8.62
CA MET A 123 -7.67 -3.95 -8.65
C MET A 123 -7.75 -3.09 -9.91
N ASP A 124 -8.91 -3.08 -10.53
CA ASP A 124 -9.26 -2.13 -11.55
C ASP A 124 -9.76 -0.84 -10.87
N TRP A 125 -9.24 0.30 -11.28
CA TRP A 125 -9.48 1.64 -10.75
C TRP A 125 -10.05 2.61 -11.80
N ASP A 126 -10.54 2.12 -12.92
CA ASP A 126 -11.08 2.95 -14.02
C ASP A 126 -12.24 3.85 -13.57
N ASP A 127 -13.00 3.43 -12.58
CA ASP A 127 -14.10 4.20 -12.00
C ASP A 127 -13.62 5.22 -10.95
N GLU A 128 -12.31 5.28 -10.64
CA GLU A 128 -11.79 6.07 -9.52
C GLU A 128 -10.99 7.30 -9.99
N PRO A 129 -11.60 8.51 -9.98
CA PRO A 129 -10.94 9.73 -10.46
C PRO A 129 -9.70 10.16 -9.66
N LEU A 130 -9.58 9.76 -8.38
CA LEU A 130 -8.41 10.08 -7.56
C LEU A 130 -7.16 9.35 -8.02
N LEU A 131 -7.33 8.15 -8.57
CA LEU A 131 -6.25 7.29 -9.03
C LEU A 131 -5.89 7.51 -10.49
N LYS A 132 -6.68 8.32 -11.23
CA LYS A 132 -6.36 8.67 -12.62
C LYS A 132 -5.15 9.59 -12.66
N VAL A 133 -4.05 9.04 -13.13
CA VAL A 133 -2.80 9.77 -13.38
C VAL A 133 -2.72 10.06 -14.86
N SER A 134 -2.46 11.32 -15.22
CA SER A 134 -2.12 11.66 -16.60
C SER A 134 -0.67 11.23 -16.86
N ALA A 135 -0.48 10.10 -17.46
CA ALA A 135 0.83 9.57 -17.80
C ALA A 135 1.44 10.20 -19.09
N GLY A 136 0.74 11.17 -19.69
CA GLY A 136 1.21 11.89 -20.86
C GLY A 136 1.29 11.00 -22.11
N LEU A 137 2.39 11.13 -22.87
CA LEU A 137 2.59 10.36 -24.10
C LEU A 137 2.81 8.86 -23.86
N ASP A 138 3.31 8.47 -22.70
CA ASP A 138 3.57 7.07 -22.33
C ASP A 138 2.26 6.26 -22.31
N GLU A 139 1.18 6.82 -21.75
CA GLU A 139 -0.14 6.19 -21.70
C GLU A 139 -0.72 5.95 -23.11
N ILE A 140 -0.56 6.93 -23.98
CA ILE A 140 -1.09 6.88 -25.37
C ILE A 140 -0.33 5.86 -26.22
N LEU A 141 0.97 5.69 -25.98
CA LEU A 141 1.85 4.92 -26.85
C LEU A 141 2.10 3.49 -26.39
N ILE A 142 2.00 3.19 -25.08
CA ILE A 142 2.61 1.97 -24.54
C ILE A 142 1.67 1.16 -23.61
N GLY A 143 0.51 1.67 -23.25
CA GLY A 143 -0.52 0.95 -22.49
C GLY A 143 -0.80 1.48 -21.09
N ASP A 144 -1.58 0.73 -20.32
CA ASP A 144 -2.17 1.15 -19.06
C ASP A 144 -1.15 1.47 -17.97
N TYR A 145 -1.45 2.48 -17.18
CA TYR A 145 -0.67 2.86 -16.01
C TYR A 145 -0.71 1.76 -14.93
N THR A 146 0.46 1.44 -14.38
CA THR A 146 0.61 0.42 -13.35
C THR A 146 1.08 1.03 -12.03
N TYR A 147 0.43 0.69 -10.93
CA TYR A 147 0.89 1.04 -9.60
C TYR A 147 1.94 0.05 -9.09
N TYR A 148 3.07 0.60 -8.61
CA TYR A 148 4.15 -0.19 -8.01
C TYR A 148 3.61 -1.05 -6.84
N GLU A 149 3.93 -2.34 -6.85
CA GLU A 149 3.48 -3.31 -5.84
C GLU A 149 1.96 -3.33 -5.61
N GLN A 150 1.17 -2.83 -6.57
CA GLN A 150 -0.30 -2.72 -6.46
C GLN A 150 -0.73 -1.92 -5.22
N LEU A 151 0.09 -0.94 -4.85
CA LEU A 151 -0.21 0.05 -3.82
C LEU A 151 -0.74 1.32 -4.49
N TYR A 152 -2.05 1.51 -4.44
CA TYR A 152 -2.76 2.62 -5.08
C TYR A 152 -2.66 3.85 -4.20
N ILE A 153 -1.95 4.89 -4.67
CA ILE A 153 -1.64 6.10 -3.90
C ILE A 153 -2.39 7.32 -4.44
N TRP A 154 -2.77 8.24 -3.56
CA TRP A 154 -3.35 9.55 -3.93
C TRP A 154 -3.02 10.63 -2.90
N SER A 155 -3.16 11.91 -3.30
CA SER A 155 -3.18 13.06 -2.41
C SER A 155 -4.63 13.57 -2.24
N ASP A 156 -4.86 14.33 -1.19
CA ASP A 156 -6.17 14.92 -0.88
C ASP A 156 -6.52 16.18 -1.72
N GLU A 157 -5.63 16.65 -2.59
CA GLU A 157 -5.79 17.90 -3.35
C GLU A 157 -7.18 18.09 -3.99
N LYS A 158 -7.79 16.98 -4.48
CA LYS A 158 -9.12 17.02 -5.12
C LYS A 158 -10.28 16.90 -4.13
N ILE A 159 -10.02 16.45 -2.91
CA ILE A 159 -11.04 16.06 -1.92
C ILE A 159 -10.85 16.71 -0.55
N GLN A 160 -9.92 17.65 -0.45
CA GLN A 160 -9.56 18.30 0.81
C GLN A 160 -10.78 18.73 1.62
N GLY A 161 -10.89 18.24 2.85
CA GLY A 161 -11.98 18.50 3.77
C GLY A 161 -13.34 17.89 3.39
N LYS A 162 -13.39 16.94 2.47
CA LYS A 162 -14.64 16.33 2.00
C LYS A 162 -14.79 14.90 2.47
N ASN A 163 -16.03 14.48 2.59
CA ASN A 163 -16.37 13.06 2.62
C ASN A 163 -16.26 12.51 1.19
N TYR A 164 -15.56 11.39 1.04
CA TYR A 164 -15.33 10.76 -0.25
C TYR A 164 -15.53 9.24 -0.16
N THR A 165 -15.94 8.64 -1.28
CA THR A 165 -16.02 7.18 -1.44
C THR A 165 -15.14 6.77 -2.60
N LEU A 166 -13.98 6.21 -2.28
CA LEU A 166 -13.06 5.62 -3.25
C LEU A 166 -13.60 4.26 -3.69
N ARG A 167 -13.54 3.98 -5.01
CA ARG A 167 -14.07 2.77 -5.63
C ARG A 167 -12.97 1.99 -6.34
N LEU A 168 -12.84 0.72 -5.96
CA LEU A 168 -11.95 -0.22 -6.63
C LEU A 168 -12.76 -1.41 -7.09
N ASN A 169 -12.47 -1.92 -8.27
CA ASN A 169 -13.18 -3.05 -8.86
C ASN A 169 -12.29 -4.28 -8.93
N LYS A 170 -12.89 -5.44 -8.85
CA LYS A 170 -12.22 -6.74 -9.00
C LYS A 170 -13.11 -7.67 -9.79
N THR A 171 -12.60 -8.25 -10.86
CA THR A 171 -13.32 -9.33 -11.54
C THR A 171 -13.65 -10.43 -10.55
N TYR A 172 -14.92 -10.74 -10.40
CA TYR A 172 -15.42 -11.76 -9.51
C TYR A 172 -15.26 -13.14 -10.14
N ILE A 173 -14.68 -14.03 -9.39
CA ILE A 173 -14.66 -15.45 -9.71
C ILE A 173 -15.59 -16.10 -8.69
N SER A 174 -16.70 -16.70 -9.15
CA SER A 174 -17.65 -17.40 -8.29
C SER A 174 -16.95 -18.48 -7.45
N ASP A 175 -17.57 -18.85 -6.36
CA ASP A 175 -17.16 -20.02 -5.60
C ASP A 175 -17.06 -21.23 -6.53
N TYR A 176 -16.08 -22.06 -6.34
CA TYR A 176 -15.84 -23.22 -7.19
C TYR A 176 -15.48 -24.45 -6.37
N GLU A 177 -15.84 -25.59 -6.90
CA GLU A 177 -15.47 -26.88 -6.33
C GLU A 177 -14.14 -27.37 -6.90
N THR A 178 -13.31 -27.93 -6.04
CA THR A 178 -12.05 -28.55 -6.42
C THR A 178 -12.01 -29.96 -5.85
N SER A 179 -11.67 -30.97 -6.67
CA SER A 179 -11.48 -32.33 -6.21
C SER A 179 -9.99 -32.60 -5.94
N ILE A 180 -9.67 -33.04 -4.73
CA ILE A 180 -8.34 -33.45 -4.31
C ILE A 180 -8.44 -34.86 -3.74
N GLN A 181 -7.80 -35.83 -4.34
CA GLN A 181 -7.84 -37.24 -3.90
C GLN A 181 -9.27 -37.78 -3.71
N ASP A 182 -10.14 -37.53 -4.69
CA ASP A 182 -11.57 -37.91 -4.68
C ASP A 182 -12.44 -37.21 -3.60
N GLU A 183 -11.89 -36.21 -2.91
CA GLU A 183 -12.61 -35.38 -1.96
C GLU A 183 -13.00 -34.04 -2.59
N VAL A 184 -14.24 -33.60 -2.40
CA VAL A 184 -14.76 -32.32 -2.91
C VAL A 184 -14.50 -31.23 -1.87
N TYR A 185 -13.86 -30.15 -2.30
CA TYR A 185 -13.65 -28.94 -1.51
C TYR A 185 -14.39 -27.76 -2.12
N ILE A 186 -15.08 -27.04 -1.29
CA ILE A 186 -15.73 -25.77 -1.65
C ILE A 186 -14.70 -24.66 -1.38
N ASN A 187 -14.48 -23.82 -2.38
CA ASN A 187 -13.53 -22.71 -2.31
C ASN A 187 -14.28 -21.38 -2.39
N ARG A 188 -13.97 -20.49 -1.45
CA ARG A 188 -14.50 -19.12 -1.40
C ARG A 188 -13.35 -18.11 -1.32
N LYS A 189 -13.46 -17.04 -2.07
CA LYS A 189 -12.50 -15.93 -1.97
C LYS A 189 -12.82 -15.04 -0.77
N GLN A 190 -11.76 -14.62 -0.09
CA GLN A 190 -11.81 -13.60 0.96
C GLN A 190 -10.92 -12.43 0.61
N TYR A 191 -11.36 -11.24 1.00
CA TYR A 191 -10.65 -9.99 0.76
C TYR A 191 -10.44 -9.21 2.04
N LYS A 192 -9.32 -8.49 2.12
CA LYS A 192 -9.00 -7.57 3.22
C LYS A 192 -8.48 -6.28 2.62
N VAL A 193 -9.07 -5.16 3.00
CA VAL A 193 -8.61 -3.83 2.58
C VAL A 193 -7.61 -3.31 3.60
N CYS A 194 -6.43 -2.93 3.13
CA CYS A 194 -5.39 -2.29 3.92
C CYS A 194 -5.27 -0.83 3.47
N LEU A 195 -5.44 0.11 4.40
CA LEU A 195 -5.46 1.55 4.17
C LEU A 195 -4.30 2.20 4.90
N TYR A 196 -3.65 3.14 4.24
CA TYR A 196 -2.46 3.79 4.76
C TYR A 196 -2.61 5.30 4.70
N SER A 197 -2.23 5.98 5.78
CA SER A 197 -1.79 7.37 5.73
C SER A 197 -0.27 7.37 5.57
N LEU A 198 0.22 8.23 4.69
CA LEU A 198 1.63 8.31 4.32
C LEU A 198 2.20 9.66 4.72
N SER A 199 3.47 9.69 5.13
CA SER A 199 4.20 10.96 5.14
C SER A 199 4.44 11.47 3.72
N GLU A 200 4.67 12.76 3.57
CA GLU A 200 4.95 13.39 2.27
C GLU A 200 6.11 12.70 1.55
N GLU A 201 7.20 12.42 2.27
CA GLU A 201 8.38 11.79 1.69
C GLU A 201 8.10 10.37 1.19
N PHE A 202 7.28 9.61 1.94
CA PHE A 202 6.92 8.26 1.51
C PHE A 202 6.02 8.29 0.28
N TYR A 203 5.06 9.20 0.23
CA TYR A 203 4.22 9.40 -0.95
C TYR A 203 5.05 9.75 -2.19
N HIS A 204 5.97 10.72 -2.09
CA HIS A 204 6.84 11.11 -3.20
C HIS A 204 7.75 9.97 -3.66
N TYR A 205 8.25 9.17 -2.73
CA TYR A 205 9.01 7.97 -3.08
C TYR A 205 8.15 6.98 -3.90
N LEU A 206 6.97 6.62 -3.40
CA LEU A 206 6.05 5.71 -4.10
C LEU A 206 5.63 6.26 -5.47
N LYS A 207 5.39 7.58 -5.56
CA LYS A 207 5.13 8.25 -6.82
C LYS A 207 6.29 8.11 -7.80
N SER A 208 7.52 8.30 -7.34
CA SER A 208 8.71 8.12 -8.18
C SER A 208 8.89 6.66 -8.64
N MET A 209 8.54 5.68 -7.79
CA MET A 209 8.52 4.27 -8.17
C MET A 209 7.47 3.98 -9.24
N ASN A 210 6.26 4.55 -9.10
CA ASN A 210 5.23 4.46 -10.14
C ASN A 210 5.71 5.07 -11.46
N GLU A 211 6.39 6.23 -11.42
CA GLU A 211 6.95 6.86 -12.60
C GLU A 211 8.03 6.01 -13.27
N GLN A 212 8.81 5.27 -12.49
CA GLN A 212 9.82 4.34 -13.04
C GLN A 212 9.18 3.14 -13.72
N VAL A 213 8.25 2.43 -13.07
CA VAL A 213 7.62 1.25 -13.66
C VAL A 213 6.76 1.58 -14.88
N ASN A 214 6.38 2.85 -15.05
CA ASN A 214 5.62 3.34 -16.21
C ASN A 214 6.50 4.07 -17.25
N ASN A 215 7.82 4.17 -17.04
CA ASN A 215 8.75 4.83 -17.97
C ASN A 215 9.24 3.86 -19.08
N LYS A 216 8.33 3.28 -19.82
CA LYS A 216 8.63 2.29 -20.88
C LYS A 216 9.42 2.89 -22.04
N LEU A 217 9.25 4.19 -22.33
CA LEU A 217 10.08 4.90 -23.30
C LEU A 217 11.53 5.08 -22.81
N GLY A 218 11.74 5.23 -21.50
CA GLY A 218 13.07 5.26 -20.89
C GLY A 218 13.76 3.90 -20.97
N GLU A 219 13.04 2.79 -20.80
CA GLU A 219 13.55 1.44 -20.99
C GLU A 219 14.01 1.18 -22.44
N SER A 220 13.35 1.84 -23.39
CA SER A 220 13.69 1.78 -24.82
C SER A 220 14.71 2.84 -25.26
N GLU A 221 15.35 3.54 -24.32
CA GLU A 221 16.30 4.65 -24.57
C GLU A 221 15.71 5.84 -25.35
N LEU A 222 14.40 5.93 -25.47
CA LEU A 222 13.68 7.00 -26.16
C LEU A 222 13.31 8.18 -25.26
N ALA A 223 13.47 8.03 -23.94
CA ALA A 223 13.25 9.06 -22.94
C ALA A 223 14.31 8.99 -21.82
N PRO A 224 14.55 10.07 -21.07
CA PRO A 224 15.44 10.05 -19.91
C PRO A 224 14.95 9.06 -18.83
N VAL A 225 15.91 8.43 -18.14
CA VAL A 225 15.62 7.64 -16.93
C VAL A 225 15.07 8.58 -15.86
N ARG A 226 13.97 8.20 -15.23
CA ARG A 226 13.37 8.95 -14.11
C ARG A 226 14.07 8.56 -12.80
N PRO A 227 14.62 9.52 -12.03
CA PRO A 227 15.30 9.21 -10.78
C PRO A 227 14.31 8.79 -9.70
N THR A 228 14.73 7.87 -8.84
CA THR A 228 14.01 7.57 -7.60
C THR A 228 14.11 8.76 -6.65
N TYR A 229 12.99 9.11 -6.02
CA TYR A 229 12.98 10.13 -4.96
C TYR A 229 13.83 9.68 -3.76
N THR A 230 14.54 10.63 -3.15
CA THR A 230 15.27 10.44 -1.90
C THR A 230 15.08 11.65 -1.01
N ASN A 231 14.90 11.43 0.30
CA ASN A 231 14.95 12.48 1.32
C ASN A 231 16.20 12.38 2.21
N VAL A 232 17.19 11.60 1.79
CA VAL A 232 18.44 11.40 2.51
C VAL A 232 19.47 12.44 2.05
N ALA A 233 19.85 13.35 2.92
CA ALA A 233 20.93 14.31 2.67
C ALA A 233 22.28 13.58 2.61
N ASN A 234 23.11 13.92 1.63
CA ASN A 234 24.43 13.34 1.34
C ASN A 234 24.38 11.83 1.01
N GLY A 235 23.21 11.31 0.58
CA GLY A 235 23.07 9.90 0.28
C GLY A 235 21.80 9.58 -0.52
N LEU A 236 21.52 8.30 -0.63
CA LEU A 236 20.33 7.77 -1.29
C LEU A 236 19.51 6.94 -0.33
N GLY A 237 18.19 6.95 -0.49
CA GLY A 237 17.25 6.15 0.29
C GLY A 237 16.02 6.93 0.71
N LEU A 238 15.24 6.31 1.57
CA LEU A 238 14.00 6.86 2.09
C LEU A 238 13.93 6.64 3.61
N VAL A 239 13.56 7.68 4.32
CA VAL A 239 12.98 7.58 5.67
C VAL A 239 11.56 8.11 5.56
N GLY A 240 10.58 7.22 5.63
CA GLY A 240 9.16 7.53 5.47
C GLY A 240 8.35 7.04 6.66
N GLY A 241 7.32 7.81 7.03
CA GLY A 241 6.33 7.43 8.02
C GLY A 241 5.07 6.89 7.36
N CYS A 242 4.47 5.86 7.96
CA CYS A 242 3.12 5.43 7.57
C CYS A 242 2.35 4.89 8.77
N ARG A 243 1.04 5.02 8.70
CA ARG A 243 0.09 4.33 9.59
C ARG A 243 -0.83 3.47 8.75
N MET A 244 -1.06 2.25 9.19
CA MET A 244 -1.92 1.31 8.51
C MET A 244 -3.09 0.92 9.40
N ILE A 245 -4.27 0.88 8.80
CA ILE A 245 -5.44 0.19 9.33
C ILE A 245 -5.89 -0.85 8.31
N GLN A 246 -6.57 -1.88 8.77
CA GLN A 246 -7.07 -2.92 7.88
C GLN A 246 -8.44 -3.41 8.34
N THR A 247 -9.24 -3.88 7.39
CA THR A 247 -10.49 -4.57 7.71
C THR A 247 -10.23 -5.98 8.22
N GLU A 248 -11.26 -6.59 8.81
CA GLU A 248 -11.30 -8.04 8.90
C GLU A 248 -11.42 -8.66 7.49
N TRP A 249 -11.20 -9.97 7.40
CA TRP A 249 -11.43 -10.69 6.15
C TRP A 249 -12.92 -10.73 5.82
N MET A 250 -13.26 -10.23 4.65
CA MET A 250 -14.63 -10.24 4.11
C MET A 250 -14.76 -11.40 3.12
N ASP A 251 -15.77 -12.25 3.29
CA ASP A 251 -16.11 -13.28 2.31
C ASP A 251 -16.62 -12.61 1.02
N SER A 252 -16.26 -13.17 -0.15
CA SER A 252 -16.88 -12.78 -1.41
C SER A 252 -18.39 -12.89 -1.30
N VAL A 253 -19.10 -11.93 -1.90
CA VAL A 253 -20.56 -11.84 -1.78
C VAL A 253 -21.21 -13.07 -2.43
N GLU A 254 -22.10 -13.75 -1.71
CA GLU A 254 -22.93 -14.84 -2.24
C GLU A 254 -23.90 -14.32 -3.32
N GLU A 255 -24.31 -15.21 -4.24
CA GLU A 255 -25.34 -14.93 -5.24
C GLU A 255 -26.71 -14.70 -4.63
#